data_7db08e9650009e96c9d17e13ed04556b
#
_entry.id   7db08e9650009e96c9d17e13ed04556b
#
_cell.length_a   1.000
_cell.length_b   1.000
_cell.length_c   1.000
_cell.angle_alpha   90.00
_cell.angle_beta   90.00
_cell.angle_gamma   90.00
#
_symmetry.space_group_name_H-M   'P 1'
#
loop_
_entity.id
_entity.type
_entity.pdbx_description
1 polymer ?
#
loop_
_entity_poly.entity_id
_entity_poly.type
_entity_poly.pdbx_seq_one_letter_code
_entity_poly.pdbx_strand_id
1 'polypeptide(L)'
;MAPRSPFRINVANILRHQDPRRELVQAEIPDLFVSGSEVPPGSLVDVDVELLPIGAAIEAIGTVKAPWQGPCRRCLQMAYGTLEGPVREVFEDPCEEGETYPLAHDEIDLEPLARETVVLELPQAPLCKEDCLGLCPHCGIDRNEGTCSCEPPRDPRWSVLDELRTTDLEES
;
A
#
# COMPACT_ATOMS: atom_id res chain seq x y z
N MET A 1 17.09 -3.50 -28.54
CA MET A 1 15.65 -3.44 -28.29
C MET A 1 15.47 -3.63 -26.80
N ALA A 2 14.96 -2.65 -26.08
CA ALA A 2 14.59 -2.85 -24.68
C ALA A 2 13.51 -3.95 -24.60
N PRO A 3 13.56 -4.86 -23.62
CA PRO A 3 12.52 -5.86 -23.45
C PRO A 3 11.17 -5.13 -23.25
N ARG A 4 10.12 -5.64 -23.89
CA ARG A 4 8.75 -5.12 -23.68
C ARG A 4 8.37 -5.30 -22.20
N SER A 5 7.82 -4.25 -21.58
CA SER A 5 7.29 -4.36 -20.24
C SER A 5 6.24 -5.49 -20.17
N PRO A 6 6.31 -6.41 -19.20
CA PRO A 6 5.32 -7.48 -19.03
C PRO A 6 3.92 -6.95 -18.71
N PHE A 7 3.81 -5.69 -18.29
CA PHE A 7 2.55 -5.01 -18.00
C PHE A 7 1.84 -4.45 -19.23
N ARG A 8 2.49 -4.48 -20.41
CA ARG A 8 1.84 -4.05 -21.67
C ARG A 8 1.01 -5.16 -22.27
N ILE A 9 -0.28 -4.93 -22.34
CA ILE A 9 -1.30 -5.88 -22.77
C ILE A 9 -1.91 -5.40 -24.08
N ASN A 10 -1.93 -6.28 -25.09
CA ASN A 10 -2.67 -6.01 -26.32
C ASN A 10 -4.15 -6.35 -26.12
N VAL A 11 -5.01 -5.37 -26.37
CA VAL A 11 -6.47 -5.45 -26.15
C VAL A 11 -7.29 -5.43 -27.42
N ALA A 12 -6.64 -5.50 -28.63
CA ALA A 12 -7.32 -5.48 -29.92
C ALA A 12 -8.45 -6.49 -30.03
N ASN A 13 -8.26 -7.71 -29.50
CA ASN A 13 -9.27 -8.76 -29.55
C ASN A 13 -10.45 -8.46 -28.61
N ILE A 14 -10.17 -7.87 -27.44
CA ILE A 14 -11.22 -7.47 -26.47
C ILE A 14 -12.10 -6.38 -27.11
N LEU A 15 -11.47 -5.35 -27.70
CA LEU A 15 -12.18 -4.26 -28.35
C LEU A 15 -12.99 -4.71 -29.57
N ARG A 16 -12.46 -5.67 -30.36
CA ARG A 16 -13.12 -6.18 -31.57
C ARG A 16 -14.31 -7.08 -31.27
N HIS A 17 -14.16 -7.98 -30.30
CA HIS A 17 -15.16 -9.01 -30.00
C HIS A 17 -16.08 -8.65 -28.83
N GLN A 18 -15.71 -7.61 -28.08
CA GLN A 18 -16.45 -7.16 -26.87
C GLN A 18 -16.56 -8.25 -25.82
N ASP A 19 -15.54 -9.13 -25.75
CA ASP A 19 -15.46 -10.24 -24.78
C ASP A 19 -14.51 -9.88 -23.64
N PRO A 20 -14.91 -9.98 -22.37
CA PRO A 20 -14.03 -9.79 -21.22
C PRO A 20 -12.87 -10.77 -21.20
N ARG A 21 -11.73 -10.33 -20.65
CA ARG A 21 -10.53 -11.16 -20.49
C ARG A 21 -9.85 -10.93 -19.17
N ARG A 22 -9.56 -11.99 -18.43
CA ARG A 22 -8.76 -11.92 -17.23
C ARG A 22 -7.27 -11.96 -17.58
N GLU A 23 -6.52 -11.06 -16.97
CA GLU A 23 -5.06 -10.97 -17.06
C GLU A 23 -4.42 -11.15 -15.69
N LEU A 24 -3.39 -11.98 -15.65
CA LEU A 24 -2.55 -12.23 -14.49
C LEU A 24 -1.11 -11.86 -14.88
N VAL A 25 -0.60 -10.80 -14.29
CA VAL A 25 0.75 -10.31 -14.55
C VAL A 25 1.54 -10.33 -13.27
N GLN A 26 2.75 -10.91 -13.31
CA GLN A 26 3.68 -10.92 -12.19
C GLN A 26 5.03 -10.39 -12.69
N ALA A 27 5.43 -9.24 -12.19
CA ALA A 27 6.73 -8.66 -12.55
C ALA A 27 7.24 -7.72 -11.46
N GLU A 28 8.54 -7.44 -11.52
CA GLU A 28 9.16 -6.44 -10.66
C GLU A 28 8.81 -5.03 -11.16
N ILE A 29 8.43 -4.16 -10.22
CA ILE A 29 8.29 -2.73 -10.43
C ILE A 29 9.32 -2.05 -9.51
N PRO A 30 10.34 -1.39 -10.05
CA PRO A 30 11.37 -0.76 -9.24
C PRO A 30 10.84 0.48 -8.49
N ASP A 31 11.54 0.88 -7.42
CA ASP A 31 11.32 2.15 -6.71
C ASP A 31 9.89 2.32 -6.15
N LEU A 32 9.36 1.27 -5.52
CA LEU A 32 8.09 1.29 -4.80
C LEU A 32 8.35 1.49 -3.31
N PHE A 33 8.24 2.72 -2.84
CA PHE A 33 8.46 3.06 -1.43
C PHE A 33 7.67 4.30 -1.00
N VAL A 34 7.45 4.39 0.31
CA VAL A 34 6.96 5.57 1.03
C VAL A 34 7.87 5.83 2.22
N SER A 35 7.59 6.88 3.01
CA SER A 35 8.44 7.23 4.17
C SER A 35 8.59 6.14 5.22
N GLY A 36 7.65 5.21 5.32
CA GLY A 36 7.61 4.18 6.37
C GLY A 36 7.85 2.76 5.90
N SER A 37 7.73 2.48 4.60
CA SER A 37 7.86 1.12 4.06
C SER A 37 8.19 1.12 2.57
N GLU A 38 8.59 -0.04 2.09
CA GLU A 38 8.95 -0.28 0.69
C GLU A 38 8.57 -1.69 0.25
N VAL A 39 8.44 -1.90 -1.04
CA VAL A 39 8.47 -3.24 -1.64
C VAL A 39 9.92 -3.67 -1.73
N PRO A 40 10.31 -4.84 -1.17
CA PRO A 40 11.70 -5.30 -1.22
C PRO A 40 12.19 -5.42 -2.66
N PRO A 41 13.40 -4.93 -3.00
CA PRO A 41 13.96 -5.07 -4.34
C PRO A 41 13.98 -6.54 -4.82
N GLY A 42 13.64 -6.76 -6.10
CA GLY A 42 13.53 -8.10 -6.67
C GLY A 42 12.24 -8.84 -6.34
N SER A 43 11.34 -8.23 -5.57
CA SER A 43 10.01 -8.80 -5.31
C SER A 43 9.08 -8.57 -6.50
N LEU A 44 8.17 -9.51 -6.71
CA LEU A 44 7.16 -9.40 -7.76
C LEU A 44 5.92 -8.67 -7.22
N VAL A 45 5.35 -7.84 -8.08
CA VAL A 45 4.01 -7.27 -7.94
C VAL A 45 3.05 -8.13 -8.76
N ASP A 46 1.98 -8.56 -8.13
CA ASP A 46 0.94 -9.39 -8.74
C ASP A 46 -0.23 -8.49 -9.14
N VAL A 47 -0.57 -8.47 -10.42
CA VAL A 47 -1.75 -7.77 -10.96
C VAL A 47 -2.72 -8.82 -11.47
N ASP A 48 -3.89 -8.89 -10.87
CA ASP A 48 -4.98 -9.79 -11.25
C ASP A 48 -6.21 -8.96 -11.59
N VAL A 49 -6.46 -8.77 -12.87
CA VAL A 49 -7.53 -7.89 -13.36
C VAL A 49 -8.35 -8.56 -14.45
N GLU A 50 -9.64 -8.25 -14.44
CA GLU A 50 -10.54 -8.50 -15.55
C GLU A 50 -10.62 -7.23 -16.41
N LEU A 51 -10.35 -7.39 -17.70
CA LEU A 51 -10.43 -6.34 -18.69
C LEU A 51 -11.80 -6.40 -19.38
N LEU A 52 -12.61 -5.38 -19.13
CA LEU A 52 -13.99 -5.29 -19.61
C LEU A 52 -14.07 -4.24 -20.73
N PRO A 53 -14.58 -4.56 -21.92
CA PRO A 53 -14.78 -3.57 -22.97
C PRO A 53 -15.97 -2.65 -22.60
N ILE A 54 -15.74 -1.33 -22.72
CA ILE A 54 -16.77 -0.31 -22.58
C ILE A 54 -16.77 0.56 -23.83
N GLY A 55 -17.44 0.09 -24.89
CA GLY A 55 -17.39 0.77 -26.18
C GLY A 55 -15.99 0.72 -26.80
N ALA A 56 -15.31 1.87 -26.92
CA ALA A 56 -13.93 1.99 -27.40
C ALA A 56 -12.89 1.99 -26.29
N ALA A 57 -13.31 1.97 -25.02
CA ALA A 57 -12.46 1.96 -23.84
C ALA A 57 -12.39 0.57 -23.21
N ILE A 58 -11.45 0.39 -22.28
CA ILE A 58 -11.28 -0.83 -21.47
C ILE A 58 -11.35 -0.43 -19.99
N GLU A 59 -12.23 -1.04 -19.23
CA GLU A 59 -12.22 -0.98 -17.77
C GLU A 59 -11.43 -2.16 -17.21
N ALA A 60 -10.45 -1.90 -16.35
CA ALA A 60 -9.71 -2.90 -15.61
C ALA A 60 -10.24 -2.97 -14.17
N ILE A 61 -10.73 -4.14 -13.76
CA ILE A 61 -11.26 -4.37 -12.41
C ILE A 61 -10.54 -5.56 -11.79
N GLY A 62 -10.04 -5.39 -10.57
CA GLY A 62 -9.36 -6.50 -9.88
C GLY A 62 -8.59 -6.08 -8.67
N THR A 63 -7.41 -6.67 -8.47
CA THR A 63 -6.54 -6.40 -7.33
C THR A 63 -5.07 -6.38 -7.72
N VAL A 64 -4.30 -5.58 -6.98
CA VAL A 64 -2.85 -5.59 -7.01
C VAL A 64 -2.33 -6.03 -5.65
N LYS A 65 -1.35 -6.95 -5.63
CA LYS A 65 -0.71 -7.45 -4.42
C LYS A 65 0.80 -7.26 -4.50
N ALA A 66 1.42 -6.93 -3.37
CA ALA A 66 2.87 -6.89 -3.27
C ALA A 66 3.32 -7.20 -1.83
N PRO A 67 4.50 -7.80 -1.62
CA PRO A 67 5.10 -7.86 -0.31
C PRO A 67 5.61 -6.47 0.08
N TRP A 68 5.65 -6.20 1.37
CA TRP A 68 6.25 -4.98 1.89
C TRP A 68 7.12 -5.25 3.11
N GLN A 69 8.08 -4.35 3.36
CA GLN A 69 8.89 -4.30 4.56
C GLN A 69 9.05 -2.87 5.05
N GLY A 70 9.31 -2.70 6.34
CA GLY A 70 9.60 -1.40 6.92
C GLY A 70 9.86 -1.47 8.42
N PRO A 71 10.53 -0.49 9.02
CA PRO A 71 10.76 -0.47 10.46
C PRO A 71 9.44 -0.24 11.22
N CYS A 72 9.20 -1.06 12.25
CA CYS A 72 8.08 -0.86 13.14
C CYS A 72 8.17 0.52 13.82
N ARG A 73 7.12 1.34 13.72
CA ARG A 73 7.09 2.69 14.31
C ARG A 73 7.23 2.72 15.85
N ARG A 74 7.08 1.57 16.53
CA ARG A 74 7.14 1.48 17.99
C ARG A 74 8.45 0.89 18.52
N CYS A 75 8.93 -0.21 17.94
CA CYS A 75 10.12 -0.90 18.44
C CYS A 75 11.31 -0.86 17.47
N LEU A 76 11.15 -0.29 16.27
CA LEU A 76 12.15 -0.16 15.21
C LEU A 76 12.63 -1.48 14.60
N GLN A 77 12.09 -2.61 15.03
CA GLN A 77 12.34 -3.90 14.40
C GLN A 77 11.69 -3.95 13.01
N MET A 78 12.30 -4.68 12.07
CA MET A 78 11.70 -4.82 10.74
C MET A 78 10.36 -5.56 10.83
N ALA A 79 9.36 -4.96 10.23
CA ALA A 79 8.04 -5.53 10.00
C ALA A 79 7.90 -5.91 8.54
N TYR A 80 7.16 -6.96 8.28
CA TYR A 80 6.91 -7.51 6.95
C TYR A 80 5.44 -7.82 6.79
N GLY A 81 4.95 -7.76 5.56
CA GLY A 81 3.58 -8.13 5.26
C GLY A 81 3.33 -8.20 3.77
N THR A 82 2.07 -8.38 3.42
CA THR A 82 1.58 -8.31 2.05
C THR A 82 0.49 -7.27 2.02
N LEU A 83 0.56 -6.37 1.05
CA LEU A 83 -0.53 -5.46 0.73
C LEU A 83 -1.40 -6.03 -0.37
N GLU A 84 -2.67 -5.61 -0.38
CA GLU A 84 -3.63 -5.90 -1.43
C GLU A 84 -4.51 -4.67 -1.62
N GLY A 85 -4.47 -4.07 -2.81
CA GLY A 85 -5.26 -2.91 -3.18
C GLY A 85 -6.26 -3.25 -4.29
N PRO A 86 -7.51 -2.77 -4.20
CA PRO A 86 -8.49 -2.91 -5.27
C PRO A 86 -8.14 -1.99 -6.44
N VAL A 87 -8.47 -2.42 -7.63
CA VAL A 87 -8.30 -1.69 -8.88
C VAL A 87 -9.63 -1.57 -9.58
N ARG A 88 -9.95 -0.35 -10.03
CA ARG A 88 -11.06 -0.08 -10.94
C ARG A 88 -10.75 1.16 -11.76
N GLU A 89 -10.15 0.96 -12.92
CA GLU A 89 -9.61 2.05 -13.74
C GLU A 89 -10.01 1.89 -15.21
N VAL A 90 -10.09 3.00 -15.92
CA VAL A 90 -10.47 3.05 -17.33
C VAL A 90 -9.28 3.44 -18.19
N PHE A 91 -9.09 2.71 -19.30
CA PHE A 91 -8.13 3.00 -20.35
C PHE A 91 -8.86 3.43 -21.62
N GLU A 92 -8.54 4.62 -22.14
CA GLU A 92 -9.22 5.18 -23.30
C GLU A 92 -8.31 6.07 -24.16
N ASP A 93 -8.78 6.43 -25.36
CA ASP A 93 -8.15 7.36 -26.27
C ASP A 93 -9.19 8.35 -26.83
N PRO A 94 -9.07 9.68 -26.58
CA PRO A 94 -8.07 10.32 -25.70
C PRO A 94 -8.33 10.04 -24.21
N CYS A 95 -7.25 9.90 -23.43
CA CYS A 95 -7.36 9.78 -21.96
C CYS A 95 -7.57 11.16 -21.32
N GLU A 96 -8.28 11.20 -20.19
CA GLU A 96 -8.41 12.38 -19.33
C GLU A 96 -7.31 12.36 -18.25
N GLU A 97 -6.44 13.38 -18.25
CA GLU A 97 -5.30 13.43 -17.33
C GLU A 97 -5.75 13.41 -15.86
N GLY A 98 -5.29 12.41 -15.10
CA GLY A 98 -5.62 12.20 -13.69
C GLY A 98 -6.95 11.47 -13.44
N GLU A 99 -7.72 11.12 -14.47
CA GLU A 99 -8.99 10.39 -14.34
C GLU A 99 -8.93 9.03 -15.06
N THR A 100 -8.26 8.97 -16.22
CA THR A 100 -8.16 7.73 -17.01
C THR A 100 -6.74 7.47 -17.49
N TYR A 101 -6.46 6.24 -17.91
CA TYR A 101 -5.16 5.83 -18.45
C TYR A 101 -5.19 5.76 -19.98
N PRO A 102 -4.03 5.95 -20.64
CA PRO A 102 -3.97 5.92 -22.09
C PRO A 102 -4.15 4.52 -22.66
N LEU A 103 -5.03 4.41 -23.66
CA LEU A 103 -5.12 3.28 -24.59
C LEU A 103 -4.51 3.72 -25.92
N ALA A 104 -3.39 3.13 -26.32
CA ALA A 104 -2.69 3.55 -27.53
C ALA A 104 -2.32 2.34 -28.41
N HIS A 105 -2.67 2.38 -29.70
CA HIS A 105 -2.36 1.31 -30.64
C HIS A 105 -2.88 -0.08 -30.22
N ASP A 106 -4.09 -0.13 -29.67
CA ASP A 106 -4.69 -1.34 -29.11
C ASP A 106 -3.87 -1.97 -27.95
N GLU A 107 -3.05 -1.19 -27.26
CA GLU A 107 -2.28 -1.61 -26.09
C GLU A 107 -2.62 -0.73 -24.88
N ILE A 108 -2.67 -1.36 -23.72
CA ILE A 108 -2.72 -0.71 -22.38
C ILE A 108 -1.47 -1.07 -21.61
N ASP A 109 -1.06 -0.21 -20.68
CA ASP A 109 0.05 -0.46 -19.75
C ASP A 109 -0.48 -0.47 -18.32
N LEU A 110 -0.43 -1.64 -17.68
CA LEU A 110 -0.90 -1.81 -16.29
C LEU A 110 0.14 -1.39 -15.24
N GLU A 111 1.39 -1.05 -15.64
CA GLU A 111 2.43 -0.67 -14.68
C GLU A 111 2.10 0.61 -13.91
N PRO A 112 1.66 1.73 -14.53
CA PRO A 112 1.31 2.95 -13.81
C PRO A 112 0.22 2.72 -12.75
N LEU A 113 -0.84 2.03 -13.12
CA LEU A 113 -1.95 1.64 -12.26
C LEU A 113 -1.46 0.77 -11.08
N ALA A 114 -0.64 -0.25 -11.35
CA ALA A 114 -0.09 -1.12 -10.31
C ALA A 114 0.82 -0.36 -9.35
N ARG A 115 1.64 0.55 -9.87
CA ARG A 115 2.53 1.42 -9.10
C ARG A 115 1.73 2.32 -8.16
N GLU A 116 0.71 3.01 -8.66
CA GLU A 116 -0.13 3.91 -7.88
C GLU A 116 -0.87 3.16 -6.79
N THR A 117 -1.48 2.01 -7.12
CA THR A 117 -2.15 1.15 -6.14
C THR A 117 -1.20 0.71 -5.02
N VAL A 118 -0.01 0.21 -5.36
CA VAL A 118 0.97 -0.22 -4.35
C VAL A 118 1.41 0.94 -3.46
N VAL A 119 1.71 2.12 -4.03
CA VAL A 119 2.17 3.28 -3.25
C VAL A 119 1.08 3.77 -2.29
N LEU A 120 -0.20 3.72 -2.70
CA LEU A 120 -1.32 4.10 -1.84
C LEU A 120 -1.55 3.11 -0.69
N GLU A 121 -1.32 1.81 -0.93
CA GLU A 121 -1.53 0.74 0.06
C GLU A 121 -0.31 0.49 0.96
N LEU A 122 0.87 1.00 0.62
CA LEU A 122 2.06 0.86 1.46
C LEU A 122 1.84 1.51 2.84
N PRO A 123 2.08 0.77 3.95
CA PRO A 123 1.84 1.30 5.28
C PRO A 123 2.79 2.45 5.62
N GLN A 124 2.23 3.63 5.90
CA GLN A 124 2.96 4.83 6.32
C GLN A 124 3.63 4.67 7.70
N ALA A 125 3.08 3.80 8.54
CA ALA A 125 3.51 3.60 9.91
C ALA A 125 3.40 2.12 10.31
N PRO A 126 4.24 1.24 9.75
CA PRO A 126 4.14 -0.20 9.95
C PRO A 126 4.31 -0.61 11.41
N LEU A 127 3.66 -1.70 11.79
CA LEU A 127 3.80 -2.34 13.09
C LEU A 127 4.26 -3.78 12.89
N CYS A 128 5.19 -4.24 13.72
CA CYS A 128 5.61 -5.66 13.69
C CYS A 128 4.49 -6.59 14.21
N LYS A 129 3.61 -6.06 15.08
CA LYS A 129 2.39 -6.68 15.61
C LYS A 129 1.48 -5.61 16.19
N GLU A 130 0.18 -5.84 16.22
CA GLU A 130 -0.82 -4.86 16.70
C GLU A 130 -0.56 -4.41 18.13
N ASP A 131 -0.22 -5.35 19.01
CA ASP A 131 0.04 -5.16 20.45
C ASP A 131 1.49 -4.80 20.76
N CYS A 132 2.30 -4.36 19.77
CA CYS A 132 3.69 -3.99 19.98
C CYS A 132 3.81 -2.94 21.08
N LEU A 133 4.56 -3.26 22.15
CA LEU A 133 4.77 -2.40 23.30
C LEU A 133 5.81 -1.29 23.05
N GLY A 134 6.61 -1.43 21.99
CA GLY A 134 7.62 -0.47 21.58
C GLY A 134 8.83 -0.39 22.50
N LEU A 135 9.66 0.62 22.26
CA LEU A 135 10.82 0.91 23.09
C LEU A 135 10.43 1.77 24.29
N CYS A 136 11.12 1.57 25.40
CA CYS A 136 11.02 2.50 26.53
C CYS A 136 11.62 3.86 26.15
N PRO A 137 10.89 4.99 26.31
CA PRO A 137 11.40 6.32 25.91
C PRO A 137 12.57 6.81 26.77
N HIS A 138 12.85 6.18 27.92
CA HIS A 138 13.94 6.57 28.80
C HIS A 138 15.21 5.75 28.60
N CYS A 139 15.08 4.41 28.62
CA CYS A 139 16.25 3.52 28.59
C CYS A 139 16.41 2.76 27.27
N GLY A 140 15.47 2.89 26.33
CA GLY A 140 15.54 2.25 25.02
C GLY A 140 15.31 0.74 24.99
N ILE A 141 14.99 0.10 26.15
CA ILE A 141 14.71 -1.34 26.17
C ILE A 141 13.47 -1.66 25.33
N ASP A 142 13.53 -2.74 24.57
CA ASP A 142 12.35 -3.25 23.88
C ASP A 142 11.39 -3.89 24.90
N ARG A 143 10.23 -3.26 25.07
CA ARG A 143 9.21 -3.69 26.03
C ARG A 143 8.47 -4.95 25.59
N ASN A 144 8.68 -5.42 24.38
CA ASN A 144 8.21 -6.72 23.93
C ASN A 144 9.07 -7.88 24.46
N GLU A 145 10.35 -7.61 24.76
CA GLU A 145 11.32 -8.62 25.19
C GLU A 145 11.66 -8.51 26.68
N GLY A 146 11.48 -7.34 27.27
CA GLY A 146 11.85 -7.09 28.65
C GLY A 146 11.02 -6.03 29.33
N THR A 147 11.24 -5.88 30.64
CA THR A 147 10.61 -4.84 31.46
C THR A 147 11.66 -3.92 32.02
N CYS A 148 11.30 -2.66 32.23
CA CYS A 148 12.11 -1.67 32.93
C CYS A 148 11.34 -1.02 34.07
N SER A 149 12.07 -0.47 35.04
CA SER A 149 11.53 0.28 36.18
C SER A 149 11.44 1.78 35.95
N CYS A 150 11.60 2.22 34.68
CA CYS A 150 11.49 3.64 34.35
C CYS A 150 10.07 4.14 34.52
N GLU A 151 9.91 5.23 35.26
CA GLU A 151 8.63 5.93 35.34
C GLU A 151 8.36 6.72 34.06
N PRO A 152 7.11 6.74 33.55
CA PRO A 152 6.77 7.57 32.42
C PRO A 152 6.98 9.04 32.75
N PRO A 153 7.56 9.84 31.80
CA PRO A 153 7.75 11.27 32.05
C PRO A 153 6.40 11.96 32.22
N ARG A 154 6.26 12.74 33.28
CA ARG A 154 5.13 13.66 33.42
C ARG A 154 5.47 14.96 32.67
N ASP A 155 4.71 15.28 31.65
CA ASP A 155 4.83 16.56 30.96
C ASP A 155 4.05 17.63 31.79
N PRO A 156 4.74 18.64 32.35
CA PRO A 156 4.07 19.66 33.20
C PRO A 156 2.95 20.41 32.48
N ARG A 157 2.96 20.46 31.15
CA ARG A 157 1.92 21.13 30.35
C ARG A 157 0.55 20.43 30.45
N TRP A 158 0.53 19.15 30.83
CA TRP A 158 -0.68 18.34 30.97
C TRP A 158 -1.13 18.18 32.44
N SER A 159 -0.42 18.83 33.39
CA SER A 159 -0.74 18.69 34.84
C SER A 159 -2.18 19.10 35.17
N VAL A 160 -2.75 20.05 34.42
CA VAL A 160 -4.15 20.49 34.60
C VAL A 160 -5.15 19.35 34.29
N LEU A 161 -4.80 18.38 33.41
CA LEU A 161 -5.65 17.23 33.15
C LEU A 161 -5.63 16.19 34.26
N ASP A 162 -4.63 16.19 35.15
CA ASP A 162 -4.59 15.32 36.30
C ASP A 162 -5.71 15.69 37.33
N GLU A 163 -6.10 16.98 37.36
CA GLU A 163 -7.21 17.45 38.23
C GLU A 163 -8.56 16.90 37.74
N LEU A 164 -8.76 16.71 36.44
CA LEU A 164 -9.99 16.16 35.88
C LEU A 164 -10.15 14.66 36.20
N ARG A 165 -9.04 13.92 36.34
CA ARG A 165 -9.05 12.48 36.66
C ARG A 165 -9.46 12.20 38.11
N THR A 166 -9.30 13.16 39.02
CA THR A 166 -9.65 13.01 40.45
C THR A 166 -11.11 13.32 40.72
N THR A 167 -11.79 14.08 39.86
CA THR A 167 -13.21 14.44 40.05
C THR A 167 -14.19 13.32 39.68
N ASP A 168 -13.80 12.40 38.75
CA ASP A 168 -14.69 11.32 38.31
C ASP A 168 -14.76 10.11 39.27
N LEU A 169 -13.93 10.06 40.31
CA LEU A 169 -13.88 8.96 41.27
C LEU A 169 -14.66 9.22 42.60
N GLU A 170 -15.22 10.42 42.78
CA GLU A 170 -15.98 10.77 44.01
C GLU A 170 -17.50 10.71 43.82
N GLU A 171 -18.01 10.39 42.63
CA GLU A 171 -19.46 10.26 42.35
C GLU A 171 -19.93 8.83 42.05
N SER A 172 -19.35 7.79 42.71
CA SER A 172 -19.87 6.42 42.59
C SER A 172 -20.01 5.75 43.93
#